data_7752111fa71c481de2d7302a8f211f85
#
_entry.id   7752111fa71c481de2d7302a8f211f85
#
_cell.length_a   1.000
_cell.length_b   1.000
_cell.length_c   1.000
_cell.angle_alpha   90.00
_cell.angle_beta   90.00
_cell.angle_gamma   90.00
#
_symmetry.space_group_name_H-M   'P 1'
#
loop_
_entity.id
_entity.type
_entity.pdbx_description
1 polymer ?
#
loop_
_entity_poly.entity_id
_entity_poly.type
_entity_poly.pdbx_seq_one_letter_code
_entity_poly.pdbx_strand_id
1 'polypeptide(L)'
;MDHSPGFLSLVAARRAGVVEMSVEEARSALAGLVDARLFDVREDHEWNAGHAAGAEHLARGILERDIERRVPQTDAPLFLYCGGGYRSILASATLQEMGYTNVVSLQGGWRAWEESGAPVERPDAETEEQADGH
;
A
#
# COMPACT_ATOMS: atom_id res chain seq x y z
N MET A 1 10.77 -14.38 -5.79
CA MET A 1 11.17 -13.68 -7.03
C MET A 1 12.46 -12.89 -6.82
N ASP A 2 13.39 -13.05 -7.71
CA ASP A 2 14.65 -12.33 -7.62
C ASP A 2 14.50 -10.93 -8.22
N HIS A 3 14.91 -9.93 -7.46
CA HIS A 3 14.91 -8.55 -7.94
C HIS A 3 16.28 -8.20 -8.50
N SER A 4 16.29 -7.31 -9.49
CA SER A 4 17.54 -6.87 -10.10
C SER A 4 18.39 -6.06 -9.12
N PRO A 5 19.74 -6.08 -9.28
CA PRO A 5 20.62 -5.32 -8.39
C PRO A 5 20.35 -3.82 -8.37
N GLY A 6 20.00 -3.23 -9.51
CA GLY A 6 19.68 -1.81 -9.58
C GLY A 6 18.45 -1.44 -8.79
N PHE A 7 17.41 -2.28 -8.88
CA PHE A 7 16.18 -2.09 -8.11
C PHE A 7 16.46 -2.20 -6.61
N LEU A 8 17.19 -3.22 -6.19
CA LEU A 8 17.54 -3.41 -4.78
C LEU A 8 18.39 -2.25 -4.24
N SER A 9 19.31 -1.74 -5.06
CA SER A 9 20.15 -0.61 -4.70
C SER A 9 19.31 0.66 -4.49
N LEU A 10 18.36 0.91 -5.37
CA LEU A 10 17.44 2.05 -5.25
C LEU A 10 16.61 1.95 -3.99
N VAL A 11 16.04 0.78 -3.71
CA VAL A 11 15.25 0.55 -2.51
C VAL A 11 16.11 0.78 -1.26
N ALA A 12 17.32 0.25 -1.22
CA ALA A 12 18.22 0.43 -0.09
C ALA A 12 18.53 1.91 0.16
N ALA A 13 18.76 2.68 -0.91
CA ALA A 13 19.04 4.10 -0.82
C ALA A 13 17.88 4.92 -0.25
N ARG A 14 16.64 4.53 -0.58
CA ARG A 14 15.44 5.25 -0.16
C ARG A 14 14.91 4.78 1.20
N ARG A 15 15.19 3.54 1.58
CA ARG A 15 14.68 2.92 2.80
C ARG A 15 15.07 3.67 4.07
N ALA A 16 16.24 4.28 4.10
CA ALA A 16 16.76 4.94 5.31
C ALA A 16 15.85 6.03 5.85
N GLY A 17 15.12 6.73 4.97
CA GLY A 17 14.20 7.80 5.37
C GLY A 17 12.75 7.38 5.51
N VAL A 18 12.44 6.10 5.29
CA VAL A 18 11.07 5.60 5.27
C VAL A 18 10.74 4.89 6.59
N VAL A 19 9.58 5.23 7.16
CA VAL A 19 9.06 4.51 8.34
C VAL A 19 8.38 3.24 7.85
N GLU A 20 8.76 2.10 8.43
CA GLU A 20 8.16 0.81 8.11
C GLU A 20 7.47 0.24 9.34
N MET A 21 6.34 -0.41 9.13
CA MET A 21 5.63 -1.11 10.20
C MET A 21 5.26 -2.50 9.72
N SER A 22 5.21 -3.46 10.64
CA SER A 22 4.62 -4.77 10.36
C SER A 22 3.12 -4.61 10.11
N VAL A 23 2.50 -5.60 9.48
CA VAL A 23 1.05 -5.61 9.28
C VAL A 23 0.32 -5.47 10.62
N GLU A 24 0.78 -6.15 11.65
CA GLU A 24 0.18 -6.11 12.97
C GLU A 24 0.23 -4.70 13.59
N GLU A 25 1.40 -4.07 13.53
CA GLU A 25 1.59 -2.70 14.02
C GLU A 25 0.73 -1.72 13.24
N ALA A 26 0.70 -1.86 11.91
CA ALA A 26 -0.07 -0.97 11.04
C ALA A 26 -1.57 -1.10 11.30
N ARG A 27 -2.07 -2.33 11.46
CA ARG A 27 -3.49 -2.55 11.76
C ARG A 27 -3.90 -1.92 13.08
N SER A 28 -3.04 -2.03 14.08
CA SER A 28 -3.27 -1.40 15.39
C SER A 28 -3.33 0.12 15.26
N ALA A 29 -2.39 0.70 14.51
CA ALA A 29 -2.35 2.14 14.28
C ALA A 29 -3.56 2.64 13.50
N LEU A 30 -3.94 1.91 12.43
CA LEU A 30 -5.11 2.25 11.62
C LEU A 30 -6.40 2.25 12.43
N ALA A 31 -6.54 1.32 13.36
CA ALA A 31 -7.72 1.23 14.22
C ALA A 31 -7.83 2.42 15.19
N GLY A 32 -6.69 3.00 15.57
CA GLY A 32 -6.64 4.10 16.52
C GLY A 32 -6.61 5.51 15.94
N LEU A 33 -6.45 5.62 14.61
CA LEU A 33 -6.31 6.92 13.93
C LEU A 33 -7.51 7.18 13.03
N VAL A 34 -8.30 8.20 13.34
CA VAL A 34 -9.54 8.51 12.61
C VAL A 34 -9.27 8.86 11.14
N ASP A 35 -8.20 9.60 10.89
CA ASP A 35 -7.90 10.10 9.53
C ASP A 35 -6.92 9.23 8.76
N ALA A 36 -6.53 8.08 9.31
CA ALA A 36 -5.57 7.21 8.66
C ALA A 36 -6.18 6.53 7.43
N ARG A 37 -5.40 6.48 6.36
CA ARG A 37 -5.83 5.87 5.10
C ARG A 37 -4.79 4.84 4.67
N LEU A 38 -5.28 3.72 4.15
CA LEU A 38 -4.45 2.62 3.66
C LEU A 38 -4.55 2.58 2.14
N PHE A 39 -3.40 2.71 1.46
CA PHE A 39 -3.35 2.69 0.00
C PHE A 39 -2.60 1.48 -0.52
N ASP A 40 -3.22 0.79 -1.47
CA ASP A 40 -2.59 -0.26 -2.26
C ASP A 40 -1.95 0.40 -3.47
N VAL A 41 -0.62 0.31 -3.59
CA VAL A 41 0.11 0.94 -4.72
C VAL A 41 0.49 -0.06 -5.80
N ARG A 42 -0.13 -1.26 -5.77
CA ARG A 42 0.09 -2.29 -6.79
C ARG A 42 -0.67 -1.97 -8.08
N GLU A 43 -0.45 -2.79 -9.08
CA GLU A 43 -1.12 -2.65 -10.38
C GLU A 43 -2.59 -3.07 -10.29
N ASP A 44 -3.39 -2.64 -11.29
CA ASP A 44 -4.83 -2.90 -11.32
C ASP A 44 -5.19 -4.38 -11.23
N HIS A 45 -4.47 -5.23 -11.96
CA HIS A 45 -4.76 -6.67 -11.94
C HIS A 45 -4.49 -7.31 -10.57
N GLU A 46 -3.49 -6.80 -9.86
CA GLU A 46 -3.20 -7.28 -8.50
C GLU A 46 -4.32 -6.87 -7.53
N TRP A 47 -4.74 -5.62 -7.61
CA TRP A 47 -5.84 -5.09 -6.80
C TRP A 47 -7.13 -5.88 -7.04
N ASN A 48 -7.47 -6.14 -8.29
CA ASN A 48 -8.70 -6.84 -8.65
C ASN A 48 -8.71 -8.30 -8.19
N ALA A 49 -7.54 -8.93 -8.11
CA ALA A 49 -7.42 -10.31 -7.63
C ALA A 49 -7.58 -10.42 -6.11
N GLY A 50 -7.35 -9.34 -5.39
CA GLY A 50 -7.51 -9.31 -3.94
C GLY A 50 -6.73 -8.17 -3.33
N HIS A 51 -7.31 -7.53 -2.31
CA HIS A 51 -6.64 -6.44 -1.59
C HIS A 51 -7.08 -6.40 -0.13
N ALA A 52 -6.39 -5.63 0.67
CA ALA A 52 -6.72 -5.46 2.08
C ALA A 52 -8.08 -4.78 2.22
N ALA A 53 -8.92 -5.29 3.10
CA ALA A 53 -10.22 -4.67 3.38
C ALA A 53 -10.02 -3.27 3.91
N GLY A 54 -10.77 -2.31 3.38
CA GLY A 54 -10.66 -0.91 3.76
C GLY A 54 -9.58 -0.13 3.04
N ALA A 55 -8.79 -0.78 2.19
CA ALA A 55 -7.77 -0.10 1.40
C ALA A 55 -8.38 0.66 0.22
N GLU A 56 -7.67 1.70 -0.20
CA GLU A 56 -7.97 2.44 -1.43
C GLU A 56 -6.89 2.10 -2.44
N HIS A 57 -7.23 2.09 -3.72
CA HIS A 57 -6.27 1.79 -4.76
C HIS A 57 -5.69 3.07 -5.36
N LEU A 58 -4.37 3.16 -5.40
CA LEU A 58 -3.66 4.23 -6.07
C LEU A 58 -2.34 3.67 -6.59
N ALA A 59 -2.36 3.19 -7.84
CA ALA A 59 -1.22 2.52 -8.43
C ALA A 59 0.03 3.40 -8.46
N ARG A 60 1.19 2.78 -8.25
CA ARG A 60 2.48 3.48 -8.15
C ARG A 60 2.73 4.40 -9.35
N GLY A 61 2.31 3.99 -10.56
CA GLY A 61 2.55 4.76 -11.78
C GLY A 61 1.81 6.09 -11.87
N ILE A 62 0.75 6.27 -11.08
CA ILE A 62 -0.05 7.50 -11.09
C ILE A 62 -0.05 8.19 -9.72
N LEU A 63 0.74 7.70 -8.79
CA LEU A 63 0.75 8.17 -7.41
C LEU A 63 1.05 9.67 -7.34
N GLU A 64 2.15 10.11 -7.93
CA GLU A 64 2.57 11.50 -7.86
C GLU A 64 1.55 12.45 -8.51
N ARG A 65 0.91 11.97 -9.58
CA ARG A 65 -0.08 12.78 -10.29
C ARG A 65 -1.34 13.01 -9.46
N ASP A 66 -1.77 11.99 -8.71
CA ASP A 66 -3.12 11.97 -8.13
C ASP A 66 -3.18 12.15 -6.62
N ILE A 67 -2.06 11.97 -5.89
CA ILE A 67 -2.10 11.96 -4.42
C ILE A 67 -2.61 13.27 -3.83
N GLU A 68 -2.23 14.41 -4.37
CA GLU A 68 -2.62 15.70 -3.80
C GLU A 68 -4.11 15.96 -3.91
N ARG A 69 -4.75 15.43 -4.95
CA ARG A 69 -6.22 15.49 -5.06
C ARG A 69 -6.91 14.55 -4.09
N ARG A 70 -6.32 13.36 -3.90
CA ARG A 70 -6.87 12.34 -3.03
C ARG A 70 -6.68 12.68 -1.55
N VAL A 71 -5.53 13.25 -1.22
CA VAL A 71 -5.14 13.59 0.15
C VAL A 71 -4.51 14.98 0.15
N PRO A 72 -5.30 16.05 0.19
CA PRO A 72 -4.76 17.43 0.20
C PRO A 72 -3.94 17.75 1.46
N GLN A 73 -4.23 17.09 2.59
CA GLN A 73 -3.55 17.35 3.85
C GLN A 73 -2.23 16.59 3.90
N THR A 74 -1.12 17.32 3.94
CA THR A 74 0.22 16.71 3.90
C THR A 74 0.64 16.06 5.21
N ASP A 75 -0.10 16.29 6.30
CA ASP A 75 0.15 15.64 7.60
C ASP A 75 -0.78 14.45 7.88
N ALA A 76 -1.65 14.10 6.94
CA ALA A 76 -2.56 12.97 7.10
C ALA A 76 -1.77 11.65 7.25
N PRO A 77 -2.18 10.76 8.17
CA PRO A 77 -1.51 9.46 8.33
C PRO A 77 -1.80 8.56 7.12
N LEU A 78 -0.76 8.22 6.37
CA LEU A 78 -0.88 7.40 5.17
C LEU A 78 -0.09 6.11 5.35
N PHE A 79 -0.75 4.99 5.07
CA PHE A 79 -0.13 3.66 5.10
C PHE A 79 -0.16 3.10 3.68
N LEU A 80 1.00 2.71 3.17
CA LEU A 80 1.13 2.21 1.81
C LEU A 80 1.59 0.76 1.82
N TYR A 81 1.03 -0.08 0.93
CA TYR A 81 1.54 -1.42 0.76
C TYR A 81 1.60 -1.80 -0.73
N CYS A 82 2.49 -2.73 -1.04
CA CYS A 82 2.61 -3.34 -2.35
C CYS A 82 2.62 -4.86 -2.20
N GLY A 83 3.18 -5.60 -3.16
CA GLY A 83 3.19 -7.06 -3.09
C GLY A 83 4.09 -7.61 -1.99
N GLY A 84 5.33 -7.17 -1.94
CA GLY A 84 6.34 -7.67 -1.01
C GLY A 84 7.03 -6.61 -0.15
N GLY A 85 6.66 -5.36 -0.28
CA GLY A 85 7.19 -4.28 0.56
C GLY A 85 8.21 -3.36 -0.09
N TYR A 86 8.66 -3.62 -1.31
CA TYR A 86 9.68 -2.79 -1.96
C TYR A 86 9.11 -1.59 -2.69
N ARG A 87 8.08 -1.78 -3.52
CA ARG A 87 7.44 -0.67 -4.26
C ARG A 87 6.87 0.38 -3.31
N SER A 88 6.33 -0.05 -2.16
CA SER A 88 5.77 0.85 -1.16
C SER A 88 6.85 1.67 -0.46
N ILE A 89 8.08 1.18 -0.35
CA ILE A 89 9.21 1.96 0.15
C ILE A 89 9.51 3.12 -0.81
N LEU A 90 9.57 2.83 -2.11
CA LEU A 90 9.81 3.86 -3.12
C LEU A 90 8.66 4.87 -3.15
N ALA A 91 7.43 4.40 -3.07
CA ALA A 91 6.25 5.26 -3.02
C ALA A 91 6.27 6.17 -1.79
N SER A 92 6.59 5.62 -0.62
CA SER A 92 6.67 6.40 0.62
C SER A 92 7.75 7.48 0.55
N ALA A 93 8.92 7.15 0.03
CA ALA A 93 10.00 8.11 -0.15
C ALA A 93 9.59 9.24 -1.10
N THR A 94 8.89 8.91 -2.19
CA THR A 94 8.39 9.89 -3.14
C THR A 94 7.38 10.84 -2.48
N LEU A 95 6.45 10.32 -1.69
CA LEU A 95 5.49 11.15 -0.98
C LEU A 95 6.17 12.09 0.02
N GLN A 96 7.22 11.62 0.69
CA GLN A 96 8.00 12.47 1.58
C GLN A 96 8.66 13.63 0.81
N GLU A 97 9.18 13.37 -0.38
CA GLU A 97 9.73 14.41 -1.25
C GLU A 97 8.67 15.43 -1.67
N MET A 98 7.40 15.01 -1.77
CA MET A 98 6.28 15.89 -2.08
C MET A 98 5.74 16.64 -0.86
N GLY A 99 6.31 16.42 0.32
CA GLY A 99 5.92 17.15 1.53
C GLY A 99 5.03 16.41 2.51
N TYR A 100 4.70 15.15 2.23
CA TYR A 100 3.91 14.34 3.17
C TYR A 100 4.78 13.91 4.34
N THR A 101 4.31 14.18 5.56
CA THR A 101 5.13 14.03 6.77
C THR A 101 4.80 12.80 7.61
N ASN A 102 3.75 12.07 7.25
CA ASN A 102 3.25 10.98 8.10
C ASN A 102 2.94 9.75 7.24
N VAL A 103 3.97 9.17 6.63
CA VAL A 103 3.84 8.06 5.67
C VAL A 103 4.54 6.82 6.19
N VAL A 104 3.85 5.69 6.12
CA VAL A 104 4.35 4.39 6.58
C VAL A 104 4.26 3.38 5.45
N SER A 105 5.30 2.56 5.26
CA SER A 105 5.30 1.43 4.35
C SER A 105 5.08 0.14 5.15
N LEU A 106 4.16 -0.72 4.69
CA LEU A 106 3.90 -2.02 5.34
C LEU A 106 4.96 -3.04 4.93
N GLN A 107 5.68 -3.55 5.93
CA GLN A 107 6.67 -4.62 5.73
C GLN A 107 5.97 -5.87 5.19
N GLY A 108 6.54 -6.45 4.14
CA GLY A 108 5.99 -7.66 3.52
C GLY A 108 4.72 -7.44 2.70
N GLY A 109 4.15 -6.26 2.72
CA GLY A 109 3.03 -5.86 1.87
C GLY A 109 1.84 -6.82 1.87
N TRP A 110 1.25 -7.02 0.69
CA TRP A 110 0.09 -7.89 0.50
C TRP A 110 0.36 -9.33 0.99
N ARG A 111 1.54 -9.86 0.70
CA ARG A 111 1.89 -11.22 1.14
C ARG A 111 1.79 -11.35 2.65
N ALA A 112 2.37 -10.42 3.39
CA ALA A 112 2.32 -10.45 4.86
C ALA A 112 0.88 -10.22 5.37
N TRP A 113 0.10 -9.38 4.69
CA TRP A 113 -1.29 -9.14 5.04
C TRP A 113 -2.10 -10.44 4.97
N GLU A 114 -2.01 -11.17 3.84
CA GLU A 114 -2.70 -12.44 3.66
C GLU A 114 -2.25 -13.50 4.69
N GLU A 115 -0.94 -13.62 4.88
CA GLU A 115 -0.38 -14.61 5.81
C GLU A 115 -0.81 -14.36 7.25
N SER A 116 -1.04 -13.11 7.61
CA SER A 116 -1.48 -12.76 8.96
C SER A 116 -2.96 -13.08 9.21
N GLY A 117 -3.72 -13.40 8.17
CA GLY A 117 -5.16 -13.61 8.28
C GLY A 117 -5.97 -12.34 8.39
N ALA A 118 -5.38 -11.18 8.09
CA ALA A 118 -6.09 -9.90 8.11
C ALA A 118 -7.19 -9.87 7.04
N PRO A 119 -8.26 -9.06 7.25
CA PRO A 119 -9.40 -9.06 6.33
C PRO A 119 -9.03 -8.65 4.91
N VAL A 120 -9.60 -9.34 3.94
CA VAL A 120 -9.35 -9.10 2.51
C VAL A 120 -10.66 -8.97 1.75
N GLU A 121 -10.58 -8.30 0.60
CA GLU A 121 -11.67 -8.21 -0.37
C GLU A 121 -11.16 -8.75 -1.70
N ARG A 122 -12.04 -9.48 -2.43
CA ARG A 122 -11.68 -10.10 -3.72
C ARG A 122 -12.74 -9.74 -4.77
N PRO A 123 -12.62 -8.56 -5.37
CA PRO A 123 -13.64 -8.06 -6.30
C PRO A 123 -13.94 -9.00 -7.47
N ASP A 124 -12.91 -9.61 -8.07
CA ASP A 124 -13.10 -10.51 -9.20
C ASP A 124 -13.86 -11.77 -8.79
N ALA A 125 -13.56 -12.35 -7.62
CA ALA A 125 -14.27 -13.52 -7.10
C ALA A 125 -15.73 -13.19 -6.80
N GLU A 126 -15.99 -12.03 -6.19
CA GLU A 126 -17.35 -11.56 -5.90
C GLU A 126 -18.14 -11.36 -7.19
N THR A 127 -17.51 -10.76 -8.20
CA THR A 127 -18.14 -10.54 -9.50
C THR A 127 -18.50 -11.87 -10.17
N GLU A 128 -17.60 -12.85 -10.14
CA GLU A 128 -17.83 -14.18 -10.69
C GLU A 128 -18.98 -14.88 -9.97
N GLU A 129 -19.03 -14.82 -8.65
CA GLU A 129 -20.12 -15.40 -7.86
C GLU A 129 -21.46 -14.78 -8.20
N GLN A 130 -21.50 -13.46 -8.38
CA GLN A 130 -22.73 -12.77 -8.78
C GLN A 130 -23.18 -13.20 -10.18
N ALA A 131 -22.25 -13.35 -11.10
CA ALA A 131 -22.55 -13.80 -12.46
C ALA A 131 -23.10 -15.23 -12.46
N ASP A 132 -22.53 -16.12 -11.67
CA ASP A 132 -22.95 -17.51 -11.55
C ASP A 132 -24.28 -17.67 -10.82
N GLY A 133 -24.63 -16.69 -9.98
CA GLY A 133 -25.88 -16.70 -9.22
C GLY A 133 -27.13 -16.34 -10.03
N HIS A 134 -26.94 -16.05 -11.28
CA HIS A 134 -28.02 -15.74 -12.19
C HIS A 134 -28.37 -16.93 -13.08
#